data_fbbb0ea50453b6ee17a7ed0a184925eb
#
_entry.id   fbbb0ea50453b6ee17a7ed0a184925eb
#
_cell.length_a   1.000
_cell.length_b   1.000
_cell.length_c   1.000
_cell.angle_alpha   90.00
_cell.angle_beta   90.00
_cell.angle_gamma   90.00
#
_symmetry.space_group_name_H-M   'P 1'
#
loop_
_entity.id
_entity.type
_entity.pdbx_description
1 polymer ?
#
loop_
_entity_poly.entity_id
_entity_poly.type
_entity_poly.pdbx_seq_one_letter_code
_entity_poly.pdbx_strand_id
1 'polypeptide(L)'
;MENKVKEQLVKDNYAIYNGDCMDVLPILPDASIDLSIYSPPFAGLYNYSSSEKDFSNCESKEQFLAQYEFLIKEMSRLTKPGRINAVHCQDILTNTTKHNLWDFPHEIIELHKKYGFSYNNRITIWKEPLEVRMRTMVQSLMHKNIVEDSTMCMTAVPDYVLIFRKGGENKVKVTHQNGFSRYFGTTPMLPEMEEKYGKFEHLKIKYKGWGDPKTNKLSHIIWQRYASSVWDDID
;
A
#
# COMPACT_ATOMS: atom_id res chain seq x y z
N MET A 1 22.96 -5.10 -26.14
CA MET A 1 21.80 -4.54 -25.38
C MET A 1 22.32 -3.34 -24.63
N GLU A 2 21.86 -2.14 -24.94
CA GLU A 2 22.19 -0.95 -24.15
C GLU A 2 21.79 -1.18 -22.70
N ASN A 3 22.69 -0.84 -21.77
CA ASN A 3 22.41 -0.96 -20.35
C ASN A 3 21.40 0.14 -19.97
N LYS A 4 20.12 -0.22 -19.88
CA LYS A 4 19.02 0.71 -19.60
C LYS A 4 18.96 1.16 -18.13
N VAL A 5 19.74 0.51 -17.27
CA VAL A 5 19.90 0.89 -15.86
C VAL A 5 21.01 1.92 -15.75
N LYS A 6 20.72 3.11 -15.25
CA LYS A 6 21.66 4.22 -15.12
C LYS A 6 22.77 3.90 -14.11
N GLU A 7 22.37 3.36 -12.96
CA GLU A 7 23.24 2.95 -11.88
C GLU A 7 22.62 1.74 -11.16
N GLN A 8 23.49 0.90 -10.61
CA GLN A 8 23.04 -0.22 -9.79
C GLN A 8 24.00 -0.48 -8.64
N LEU A 9 23.45 -0.90 -7.51
CA LEU A 9 24.19 -1.41 -6.37
C LEU A 9 23.65 -2.80 -6.01
N VAL A 10 24.48 -3.81 -6.19
CA VAL A 10 24.14 -5.19 -5.87
C VAL A 10 25.02 -5.67 -4.73
N LYS A 11 24.42 -6.19 -3.68
CA LYS A 11 25.05 -6.80 -2.50
C LYS A 11 24.44 -8.19 -2.28
N ASP A 12 24.99 -8.95 -1.34
CA ASP A 12 24.60 -10.33 -1.08
C ASP A 12 23.11 -10.48 -0.70
N ASN A 13 22.53 -9.46 -0.05
CA ASN A 13 21.18 -9.50 0.50
C ASN A 13 20.24 -8.41 -0.02
N TYR A 14 20.70 -7.50 -0.88
CA TYR A 14 19.84 -6.51 -1.54
C TYR A 14 20.43 -6.02 -2.86
N ALA A 15 19.55 -5.50 -3.71
CA ALA A 15 19.95 -4.80 -4.93
C ALA A 15 19.12 -3.52 -5.10
N ILE A 16 19.77 -2.45 -5.55
CA ILE A 16 19.13 -1.16 -5.86
C ILE A 16 19.45 -0.86 -7.33
N TYR A 17 18.40 -0.53 -8.08
CA TYR A 17 18.51 -0.17 -9.49
C TYR A 17 17.94 1.24 -9.71
N ASN A 18 18.75 2.12 -10.26
CA ASN A 18 18.29 3.43 -10.76
C ASN A 18 17.91 3.29 -12.24
N GLY A 19 16.66 3.06 -12.51
CA GLY A 19 16.15 2.85 -13.86
C GLY A 19 14.64 2.78 -13.89
N ASP A 20 14.08 2.68 -15.10
CA ASP A 20 12.68 2.41 -15.31
C ASP A 20 12.36 0.98 -14.84
N CYS A 21 11.29 0.81 -14.08
CA CYS A 21 10.89 -0.51 -13.59
C CYS A 21 10.59 -1.48 -14.75
N MET A 22 10.07 -0.98 -15.86
CA MET A 22 9.78 -1.79 -17.05
C MET A 22 11.04 -2.20 -17.83
N ASP A 23 12.19 -1.61 -17.54
CA ASP A 23 13.49 -2.07 -18.04
C ASP A 23 14.15 -3.07 -17.07
N VAL A 24 13.81 -3.01 -15.77
CA VAL A 24 14.39 -3.87 -14.71
C VAL A 24 13.57 -5.15 -14.50
N LEU A 25 12.24 -5.06 -14.39
CA LEU A 25 11.40 -6.21 -14.06
C LEU A 25 11.57 -7.38 -15.03
N PRO A 26 11.65 -7.17 -16.38
CA PRO A 26 11.80 -8.29 -17.32
C PRO A 26 13.07 -9.13 -17.16
N ILE A 27 14.12 -8.60 -16.52
CA ILE A 27 15.36 -9.36 -16.27
C ILE A 27 15.29 -10.25 -15.02
N LEU A 28 14.27 -10.06 -14.18
CA LEU A 28 14.08 -10.88 -12.98
C LEU A 28 13.42 -12.24 -13.35
N PRO A 29 13.81 -13.34 -12.69
CA PRO A 29 13.25 -14.65 -12.96
C PRO A 29 11.75 -14.74 -12.65
N ASP A 30 11.03 -15.58 -13.41
CA ASP A 30 9.64 -15.91 -13.13
C ASP A 30 9.46 -16.47 -11.73
N ALA A 31 8.34 -16.15 -11.08
CA ALA A 31 7.98 -16.65 -9.76
C ALA A 31 9.13 -16.54 -8.74
N SER A 32 9.83 -15.39 -8.72
CA SER A 32 10.98 -15.14 -7.84
C SER A 32 10.63 -14.27 -6.63
N ILE A 33 9.54 -13.50 -6.69
CA ILE A 33 9.18 -12.49 -5.70
C ILE A 33 8.16 -13.03 -4.71
N ASP A 34 8.44 -12.88 -3.41
CA ASP A 34 7.54 -13.27 -2.33
C ASP A 34 6.58 -12.14 -1.92
N LEU A 35 7.06 -10.89 -1.93
CA LEU A 35 6.29 -9.70 -1.59
C LEU A 35 6.76 -8.55 -2.46
N SER A 36 5.82 -7.85 -3.06
CA SER A 36 6.06 -6.55 -3.68
C SER A 36 5.21 -5.47 -3.03
N ILE A 37 5.80 -4.30 -2.85
CA ILE A 37 5.14 -3.12 -2.30
C ILE A 37 5.50 -1.94 -3.20
N TYR A 38 4.51 -1.26 -3.73
CA TYR A 38 4.73 -0.09 -4.57
C TYR A 38 3.50 0.83 -4.61
N SER A 39 3.72 2.03 -5.11
CA SER A 39 2.68 3.02 -5.39
C SER A 39 2.79 3.41 -6.86
N PRO A 40 1.78 3.17 -7.69
CA PRO A 40 1.77 3.73 -9.04
C PRO A 40 1.66 5.25 -8.97
N PRO A 41 2.12 5.98 -9.99
CA PRO A 41 1.81 7.40 -10.09
C PRO A 41 0.30 7.62 -10.00
N PHE A 42 -0.12 8.63 -9.27
CA PHE A 42 -1.53 9.02 -9.23
C PHE A 42 -1.83 9.84 -10.48
N ALA A 43 -2.38 9.20 -11.48
CA ALA A 43 -2.56 9.73 -12.82
C ALA A 43 -3.04 11.20 -12.83
N GLY A 44 -2.23 12.09 -13.38
CA GLY A 44 -2.55 13.51 -13.54
C GLY A 44 -2.45 14.37 -12.27
N LEU A 45 -2.11 13.82 -11.09
CA LEU A 45 -1.89 14.62 -9.88
C LEU A 45 -0.49 15.25 -9.85
N TYR A 46 0.52 14.53 -10.30
CA TYR A 46 1.91 14.98 -10.31
C TYR A 46 2.62 14.50 -11.56
N ASN A 47 3.36 15.40 -12.23
CA ASN A 47 4.29 15.02 -13.29
C ASN A 47 5.67 14.83 -12.66
N TYR A 48 6.19 13.61 -12.70
CA TYR A 48 7.47 13.27 -12.08
C TYR A 48 8.65 13.48 -13.02
N SER A 49 8.45 13.35 -14.33
CA SER A 49 9.49 13.56 -15.33
C SER A 49 8.88 13.95 -16.68
N SER A 50 9.74 14.36 -17.62
CA SER A 50 9.34 14.59 -19.01
C SER A 50 9.45 13.34 -19.89
N SER A 51 9.68 12.16 -19.32
CA SER A 51 9.82 10.91 -20.06
C SER A 51 8.45 10.43 -20.57
N GLU A 52 8.41 9.99 -21.82
CA GLU A 52 7.22 9.34 -22.39
C GLU A 52 6.85 8.02 -21.68
N LYS A 53 7.79 7.43 -20.96
CA LYS A 53 7.57 6.22 -20.14
C LYS A 53 6.98 6.51 -18.77
N ASP A 54 6.91 7.76 -18.38
CA ASP A 54 6.34 8.16 -17.10
C ASP A 54 4.81 8.15 -17.18
N PHE A 55 4.20 7.23 -16.48
CA PHE A 55 2.73 7.08 -16.44
C PHE A 55 2.00 8.33 -15.97
N SER A 56 2.69 9.25 -15.26
CA SER A 56 2.11 10.52 -14.84
C SER A 56 1.82 11.48 -16.02
N ASN A 57 2.45 11.25 -17.17
CA ASN A 57 2.28 12.06 -18.38
C ASN A 57 1.14 11.57 -19.29
N CYS A 58 0.37 10.56 -18.88
CA CYS A 58 -0.77 10.09 -19.66
C CYS A 58 -1.85 11.17 -19.78
N GLU A 59 -2.33 11.37 -20.99
CA GLU A 59 -3.35 12.38 -21.30
C GLU A 59 -4.77 11.94 -20.90
N SER A 60 -4.98 10.63 -20.76
CA SER A 60 -6.28 10.08 -20.40
C SER A 60 -6.15 8.92 -19.40
N LYS A 61 -7.27 8.64 -18.72
CA LYS A 61 -7.45 7.51 -17.84
C LYS A 61 -7.19 6.18 -18.59
N GLU A 62 -7.71 6.05 -19.78
CA GLU A 62 -7.59 4.85 -20.62
C GLU A 62 -6.13 4.61 -21.01
N GLN A 63 -5.41 5.66 -21.37
CA GLN A 63 -3.98 5.58 -21.67
C GLN A 63 -3.19 5.16 -20.45
N PHE A 64 -3.48 5.74 -19.28
CA PHE A 64 -2.83 5.35 -18.02
C PHE A 64 -3.06 3.87 -17.72
N LEU A 65 -4.30 3.41 -17.77
CA LEU A 65 -4.65 2.02 -17.48
C LEU A 65 -3.99 1.04 -18.46
N ALA A 66 -3.92 1.39 -19.74
CA ALA A 66 -3.23 0.59 -20.74
C ALA A 66 -1.73 0.45 -20.45
N GLN A 67 -1.06 1.52 -20.03
CA GLN A 67 0.35 1.47 -19.64
C GLN A 67 0.54 0.71 -18.32
N TYR A 68 -0.31 0.97 -17.33
CA TYR A 68 -0.25 0.29 -16.05
C TYR A 68 -0.46 -1.22 -16.17
N GLU A 69 -1.24 -1.64 -17.15
CA GLU A 69 -1.47 -3.06 -17.45
C GLU A 69 -0.17 -3.83 -17.76
N PHE A 70 0.83 -3.20 -18.40
CA PHE A 70 2.13 -3.83 -18.64
C PHE A 70 2.84 -4.13 -17.31
N LEU A 71 2.81 -3.20 -16.36
CA LEU A 71 3.37 -3.43 -15.03
C LEU A 71 2.69 -4.61 -14.34
N ILE A 72 1.35 -4.67 -14.37
CA ILE A 72 0.60 -5.75 -13.71
C ILE A 72 0.90 -7.12 -14.31
N LYS A 73 1.12 -7.21 -15.63
CA LYS A 73 1.57 -8.43 -16.29
C LYS A 73 2.91 -8.92 -15.73
N GLU A 74 3.89 -8.01 -15.61
CA GLU A 74 5.18 -8.33 -15.01
C GLU A 74 5.06 -8.72 -13.53
N MET A 75 4.28 -7.98 -12.75
CA MET A 75 4.03 -8.34 -11.34
C MET A 75 3.40 -9.72 -11.21
N SER A 76 2.49 -10.07 -12.14
CA SER A 76 1.90 -11.41 -12.18
C SER A 76 2.92 -12.50 -12.50
N ARG A 77 3.83 -12.26 -13.45
CA ARG A 77 4.88 -13.19 -13.81
C ARG A 77 5.87 -13.42 -12.66
N LEU A 78 6.28 -12.33 -12.02
CA LEU A 78 7.30 -12.32 -10.97
C LEU A 78 6.83 -12.88 -9.63
N THR A 79 5.55 -12.64 -9.28
CA THR A 79 5.02 -13.05 -7.98
C THR A 79 4.84 -14.57 -7.92
N LYS A 80 5.44 -15.20 -6.92
CA LYS A 80 5.27 -16.64 -6.65
C LYS A 80 3.79 -16.96 -6.36
N PRO A 81 3.32 -18.18 -6.75
CA PRO A 81 1.99 -18.65 -6.40
C PRO A 81 1.69 -18.52 -4.90
N GLY A 82 0.52 -17.97 -4.54
CA GLY A 82 0.09 -17.79 -3.17
C GLY A 82 0.77 -16.65 -2.41
N ARG A 83 1.61 -15.86 -3.06
CA ARG A 83 2.31 -14.70 -2.48
C ARG A 83 1.59 -13.39 -2.72
N ILE A 84 2.09 -12.33 -2.11
CA ILE A 84 1.40 -11.06 -1.89
C ILE A 84 1.98 -9.95 -2.78
N ASN A 85 1.07 -9.17 -3.33
CA ASN A 85 1.36 -7.89 -3.95
C ASN A 85 0.55 -6.82 -3.19
N ALA A 86 1.21 -5.76 -2.72
CA ALA A 86 0.62 -4.66 -1.99
C ALA A 86 0.78 -3.35 -2.77
N VAL A 87 -0.33 -2.67 -3.01
CA VAL A 87 -0.37 -1.44 -3.80
C VAL A 87 -0.92 -0.30 -2.97
N HIS A 88 -0.12 0.74 -2.78
CA HIS A 88 -0.55 1.99 -2.17
C HIS A 88 -1.20 2.89 -3.23
N CYS A 89 -2.40 3.37 -2.96
CA CYS A 89 -3.16 4.25 -3.85
C CYS A 89 -4.19 5.08 -3.08
N GLN A 90 -4.86 5.98 -3.80
CA GLN A 90 -6.01 6.74 -3.28
C GLN A 90 -7.01 6.98 -4.41
N ASP A 91 -8.21 7.44 -4.06
CA ASP A 91 -9.13 8.01 -5.02
C ASP A 91 -8.57 9.29 -5.62
N ILE A 92 -8.74 9.50 -6.91
CA ILE A 92 -8.13 10.63 -7.62
C ILE A 92 -9.19 11.69 -7.88
N LEU A 93 -8.91 12.92 -7.44
CA LEU A 93 -9.73 14.08 -7.78
C LEU A 93 -9.58 14.40 -9.26
N THR A 94 -10.65 14.26 -10.02
CA THR A 94 -10.65 14.56 -11.46
C THR A 94 -10.79 16.05 -11.76
N ASN A 95 -11.33 16.81 -10.79
CA ASN A 95 -11.48 18.25 -10.90
C ASN A 95 -11.59 18.87 -9.50
N THR A 96 -10.80 19.90 -9.22
CA THR A 96 -10.81 20.60 -7.92
C THR A 96 -12.08 21.41 -7.67
N THR A 97 -12.85 21.72 -8.72
CA THR A 97 -14.07 22.51 -8.62
C THR A 97 -15.37 21.72 -8.71
N LYS A 98 -15.35 20.51 -9.28
CA LYS A 98 -16.56 19.71 -9.55
C LYS A 98 -16.78 18.54 -8.59
N HIS A 99 -15.95 18.39 -7.58
CA HIS A 99 -16.09 17.37 -6.52
C HIS A 99 -16.24 15.91 -7.03
N ASN A 100 -15.65 15.61 -8.18
CA ASN A 100 -15.71 14.27 -8.75
C ASN A 100 -14.43 13.49 -8.41
N LEU A 101 -14.62 12.28 -7.93
CA LEU A 101 -13.56 11.31 -7.70
C LEU A 101 -13.55 10.27 -8.83
N TRP A 102 -12.36 9.89 -9.23
CA TRP A 102 -12.13 8.66 -9.95
C TRP A 102 -11.80 7.57 -8.91
N ASP A 103 -12.62 6.54 -8.85
CA ASP A 103 -12.37 5.34 -8.04
C ASP A 103 -11.20 4.55 -8.65
N PHE A 104 -9.99 5.10 -8.46
CA PHE A 104 -8.75 4.48 -8.95
C PHE A 104 -8.44 3.15 -8.25
N PRO A 105 -8.70 2.97 -6.95
CA PRO A 105 -8.60 1.68 -6.29
C PRO A 105 -9.40 0.57 -6.99
N HIS A 106 -10.61 0.85 -7.48
CA HIS A 106 -11.40 -0.11 -8.23
C HIS A 106 -10.72 -0.57 -9.50
N GLU A 107 -10.17 0.34 -10.28
CA GLU A 107 -9.45 0.02 -11.52
C GLU A 107 -8.22 -0.86 -11.25
N ILE A 108 -7.46 -0.54 -10.22
CA ILE A 108 -6.32 -1.36 -9.78
C ILE A 108 -6.79 -2.77 -9.42
N ILE A 109 -7.90 -2.91 -8.69
CA ILE A 109 -8.46 -4.21 -8.30
C ILE A 109 -8.84 -5.03 -9.55
N GLU A 110 -9.55 -4.45 -10.50
CA GLU A 110 -10.00 -5.16 -11.69
C GLU A 110 -8.82 -5.58 -12.59
N LEU A 111 -7.80 -4.72 -12.74
CA LEU A 111 -6.60 -5.09 -13.47
C LEU A 111 -5.84 -6.25 -12.80
N HIS A 112 -5.68 -6.22 -11.49
CA HIS A 112 -5.02 -7.33 -10.78
C HIS A 112 -5.79 -8.64 -10.92
N LYS A 113 -7.12 -8.61 -10.81
CA LYS A 113 -7.98 -9.78 -11.01
C LYS A 113 -7.84 -10.35 -12.41
N LYS A 114 -7.79 -9.50 -13.44
CA LYS A 114 -7.57 -9.88 -14.84
C LYS A 114 -6.28 -10.70 -15.03
N TYR A 115 -5.24 -10.41 -14.23
CA TYR A 115 -3.92 -11.07 -14.30
C TYR A 115 -3.69 -12.13 -13.22
N GLY A 116 -4.77 -12.70 -12.68
CA GLY A 116 -4.72 -13.88 -11.82
C GLY A 116 -4.37 -13.62 -10.36
N PHE A 117 -4.59 -12.39 -9.90
CA PHE A 117 -4.61 -12.09 -8.47
C PHE A 117 -6.01 -12.14 -7.90
N SER A 118 -6.12 -12.55 -6.64
CA SER A 118 -7.33 -12.37 -5.84
C SER A 118 -7.20 -11.10 -5.01
N TYR A 119 -8.22 -10.26 -5.02
CA TYR A 119 -8.30 -9.14 -4.08
C TYR A 119 -8.53 -9.70 -2.68
N ASN A 120 -7.59 -9.46 -1.77
CA ASN A 120 -7.58 -10.07 -0.46
C ASN A 120 -8.16 -9.14 0.61
N ASN A 121 -7.62 -7.92 0.68
CA ASN A 121 -8.11 -6.96 1.64
C ASN A 121 -7.66 -5.52 1.29
N ARG A 122 -8.23 -4.53 2.03
CA ARG A 122 -7.87 -3.10 1.95
C ARG A 122 -7.55 -2.59 3.34
N ILE A 123 -6.46 -1.87 3.45
CA ILE A 123 -6.13 -1.09 4.64
C ILE A 123 -6.33 0.37 4.29
N THR A 124 -7.03 1.10 5.13
CA THR A 124 -7.24 2.54 5.01
C THR A 124 -6.21 3.26 5.87
N ILE A 125 -5.43 4.14 5.26
CA ILE A 125 -4.52 5.05 5.97
C ILE A 125 -5.29 6.33 6.21
N TRP A 126 -5.52 6.64 7.47
CA TRP A 126 -6.17 7.88 7.86
C TRP A 126 -5.28 9.08 7.54
N LYS A 127 -5.89 10.16 7.09
CA LYS A 127 -5.23 11.43 6.82
C LYS A 127 -5.89 12.55 7.62
N GLU A 128 -5.09 13.40 8.20
CA GLU A 128 -5.58 14.56 8.91
C GLU A 128 -6.27 15.54 7.91
N PRO A 129 -7.57 15.85 8.09
CA PRO A 129 -8.35 16.60 7.10
C PRO A 129 -7.80 18.01 6.79
N LEU A 130 -7.23 18.69 7.77
CA LEU A 130 -6.66 20.02 7.57
C LEU A 130 -5.39 19.96 6.71
N GLU A 131 -4.54 18.98 6.94
CA GLU A 131 -3.33 18.75 6.11
C GLU A 131 -3.69 18.42 4.69
N VAL A 132 -4.66 17.50 4.50
CA VAL A 132 -5.17 17.18 3.16
C VAL A 132 -5.70 18.43 2.47
N ARG A 133 -6.47 19.26 3.19
CA ARG A 133 -7.01 20.51 2.66
C ARG A 133 -5.91 21.50 2.26
N MET A 134 -4.90 21.67 3.09
CA MET A 134 -3.78 22.58 2.82
C MET A 134 -2.94 22.12 1.63
N ARG A 135 -2.71 20.83 1.53
CA ARG A 135 -1.90 20.26 0.45
C ARG A 135 -2.62 20.22 -0.89
N THR A 136 -3.90 19.88 -0.92
CA THR A 136 -4.67 19.70 -2.14
C THR A 136 -5.41 20.95 -2.60
N MET A 137 -5.60 21.91 -1.71
CA MET A 137 -6.37 23.15 -1.95
C MET A 137 -7.80 22.90 -2.45
N VAL A 138 -8.36 21.72 -2.18
CA VAL A 138 -9.69 21.32 -2.63
C VAL A 138 -10.77 22.16 -1.96
N GLN A 139 -11.63 22.77 -2.76
CA GLN A 139 -12.68 23.66 -2.26
C GLN A 139 -13.72 22.94 -1.39
N SER A 140 -14.07 21.71 -1.75
CA SER A 140 -15.04 20.88 -1.01
C SER A 140 -14.65 20.53 0.43
N LEU A 141 -13.37 20.65 0.78
CA LEU A 141 -12.89 20.51 2.17
C LEU A 141 -12.88 21.84 2.96
N MET A 142 -13.38 22.94 2.37
CA MET A 142 -13.41 24.21 3.08
C MET A 142 -14.48 24.21 4.16
N HIS A 143 -14.10 24.58 5.37
CA HIS A 143 -15.00 24.68 6.53
C HIS A 143 -16.25 25.57 6.24
N LYS A 144 -16.09 26.64 5.45
CA LYS A 144 -17.19 27.52 5.10
C LYS A 144 -18.35 26.82 4.38
N ASN A 145 -18.07 25.75 3.62
CA ASN A 145 -19.11 25.03 2.89
C ASN A 145 -20.12 24.37 3.83
N ILE A 146 -19.72 24.01 5.04
CA ILE A 146 -20.65 23.46 6.04
C ILE A 146 -21.77 24.45 6.36
N VAL A 147 -21.44 25.75 6.35
CA VAL A 147 -22.37 26.82 6.69
C VAL A 147 -23.12 27.34 5.46
N GLU A 148 -22.43 27.50 4.33
CA GLU A 148 -22.99 28.09 3.11
C GLU A 148 -23.82 27.08 2.30
N ASP A 149 -23.26 25.89 2.05
CA ASP A 149 -23.91 24.79 1.33
C ASP A 149 -23.24 23.46 1.67
N SER A 150 -23.78 22.74 2.64
CA SER A 150 -23.25 21.45 3.09
C SER A 150 -23.30 20.35 2.03
N THR A 151 -24.11 20.52 0.97
CA THR A 151 -24.15 19.56 -0.14
C THR A 151 -22.86 19.53 -0.96
N MET A 152 -22.04 20.59 -0.83
CA MET A 152 -20.75 20.73 -1.48
C MET A 152 -19.60 20.18 -0.63
N CYS A 153 -19.87 19.67 0.56
CA CYS A 153 -18.84 19.13 1.44
C CYS A 153 -18.41 17.72 1.01
N MET A 154 -17.10 17.49 1.06
CA MET A 154 -16.50 16.16 0.96
C MET A 154 -15.71 15.84 2.21
N THR A 155 -15.47 14.57 2.43
CA THR A 155 -14.48 14.11 3.40
C THR A 155 -13.07 14.20 2.81
N ALA A 156 -12.06 14.28 3.67
CA ALA A 156 -10.68 14.08 3.23
C ALA A 156 -10.54 12.68 2.62
N VAL A 157 -9.87 12.61 1.46
CA VAL A 157 -9.62 11.34 0.78
C VAL A 157 -8.50 10.61 1.52
N PRO A 158 -8.75 9.40 2.05
CA PRO A 158 -7.71 8.60 2.67
C PRO A 158 -6.82 7.94 1.62
N ASP A 159 -5.65 7.46 2.04
CA ASP A 159 -4.90 6.52 1.22
C ASP A 159 -5.33 5.08 1.52
N TYR A 160 -5.04 4.19 0.60
CA TYR A 160 -5.33 2.77 0.72
C TYR A 160 -4.08 1.94 0.45
N VAL A 161 -3.93 0.84 1.17
CA VAL A 161 -3.06 -0.27 0.77
C VAL A 161 -3.96 -1.42 0.34
N LEU A 162 -3.97 -1.70 -0.95
CA LEU A 162 -4.71 -2.82 -1.53
C LEU A 162 -3.82 -4.05 -1.50
N ILE A 163 -4.33 -5.13 -0.92
CA ILE A 163 -3.59 -6.39 -0.78
C ILE A 163 -4.16 -7.41 -1.77
N PHE A 164 -3.27 -7.93 -2.59
CA PHE A 164 -3.58 -8.96 -3.57
C PHE A 164 -2.79 -10.22 -3.29
N ARG A 165 -3.40 -11.37 -3.55
CA ARG A 165 -2.74 -12.67 -3.47
C ARG A 165 -2.71 -13.31 -4.84
N LYS A 166 -1.51 -13.71 -5.27
CA LYS A 166 -1.35 -14.46 -6.53
C LYS A 166 -2.02 -15.81 -6.43
N GLY A 167 -2.78 -16.17 -7.47
CA GLY A 167 -3.39 -17.49 -7.57
C GLY A 167 -2.36 -18.63 -7.48
N GLY A 168 -2.84 -19.80 -7.07
CA GLY A 168 -2.02 -20.98 -6.89
C GLY A 168 -1.68 -21.30 -5.43
N GLU A 169 -1.04 -22.43 -5.23
CA GLU A 169 -0.69 -22.94 -3.90
C GLU A 169 0.62 -22.34 -3.39
N ASN A 170 0.61 -21.93 -2.13
CA ASN A 170 1.80 -21.52 -1.42
C ASN A 170 2.55 -22.75 -0.88
N LYS A 171 3.50 -23.26 -1.64
CA LYS A 171 4.29 -24.46 -1.28
C LYS A 171 5.18 -24.26 -0.06
N VAL A 172 5.64 -23.03 0.19
CA VAL A 172 6.53 -22.71 1.31
C VAL A 172 5.83 -21.70 2.22
N LYS A 173 5.41 -22.14 3.39
CA LYS A 173 4.74 -21.27 4.37
C LYS A 173 5.68 -20.20 4.89
N VAL A 174 5.21 -18.96 4.96
CA VAL A 174 5.87 -17.90 5.73
C VAL A 174 5.41 -18.04 7.18
N THR A 175 6.34 -18.33 8.07
CA THR A 175 6.04 -18.59 9.47
C THR A 175 6.76 -17.59 10.36
N HIS A 176 6.13 -17.22 11.45
CA HIS A 176 6.70 -16.38 12.50
C HIS A 176 6.95 -17.21 13.75
N GLN A 177 7.78 -18.25 13.64
CA GLN A 177 8.05 -19.20 14.74
C GLN A 177 8.63 -18.52 15.98
N ASN A 178 9.32 -17.40 15.79
CA ASN A 178 9.90 -16.59 16.87
C ASN A 178 8.99 -15.44 17.34
N GLY A 179 7.72 -15.46 16.94
CA GLY A 179 6.75 -14.41 17.19
C GLY A 179 6.73 -13.32 16.10
N PHE A 180 5.86 -12.32 16.26
CA PHE A 180 5.82 -11.16 15.37
C PHE A 180 7.06 -10.30 15.54
N SER A 181 7.41 -9.53 14.49
CA SER A 181 8.45 -8.53 14.61
C SER A 181 8.07 -7.54 15.73
N ARG A 182 9.08 -6.97 16.40
CA ARG A 182 8.87 -5.99 17.48
C ARG A 182 8.39 -4.62 16.96
N TYR A 183 8.09 -4.51 15.67
CA TYR A 183 7.61 -3.30 15.07
C TYR A 183 6.11 -3.14 15.32
N PHE A 184 5.75 -2.10 16.06
CA PHE A 184 4.37 -1.72 16.38
C PHE A 184 3.93 -0.43 15.70
N GLY A 185 4.58 -0.05 14.61
CA GLY A 185 4.46 1.28 14.06
C GLY A 185 5.34 2.29 14.84
N THR A 186 5.17 3.56 14.56
CA THR A 186 5.87 4.66 15.24
C THR A 186 5.28 4.98 16.60
N THR A 187 4.11 4.45 16.90
CA THR A 187 3.44 4.69 18.19
C THR A 187 4.17 3.92 19.28
N PRO A 188 4.78 4.59 20.25
CA PRO A 188 5.35 3.92 21.41
C PRO A 188 4.25 3.11 22.11
N MET A 189 4.64 2.00 22.71
CA MET A 189 3.73 1.25 23.58
C MET A 189 3.08 2.21 24.53
N LEU A 190 1.74 2.24 24.57
CA LEU A 190 1.02 3.19 25.44
C LEU A 190 1.53 3.02 26.85
N PRO A 191 1.80 4.10 27.62
CA PRO A 191 2.29 4.02 29.00
C PRO A 191 1.48 3.07 29.88
N GLU A 192 0.18 3.01 29.68
CA GLU A 192 -0.75 2.09 30.33
C GLU A 192 -0.46 0.61 30.04
N MET A 193 0.07 0.34 28.85
CA MET A 193 0.47 -1.03 28.47
C MET A 193 1.82 -1.40 29.06
N GLU A 194 2.77 -0.45 29.15
CA GLU A 194 4.05 -0.67 29.83
C GLU A 194 3.86 -0.87 31.34
N GLU A 195 2.99 -0.10 31.96
CA GLU A 195 2.64 -0.24 33.39
C GLU A 195 2.00 -1.60 33.65
N LYS A 196 1.12 -2.06 32.78
CA LYS A 196 0.33 -3.29 32.97
C LYS A 196 1.09 -4.57 32.61
N TYR A 197 1.96 -4.53 31.60
CA TYR A 197 2.60 -5.70 31.01
C TYR A 197 4.13 -5.68 31.09
N GLY A 198 4.73 -4.61 31.63
CA GLY A 198 6.18 -4.39 31.66
C GLY A 198 6.75 -3.96 30.32
N LYS A 199 8.03 -3.61 30.31
CA LYS A 199 8.72 -3.20 29.09
C LYS A 199 8.70 -4.33 28.08
N PHE A 200 8.33 -4.02 26.86
CA PHE A 200 8.15 -4.95 25.74
C PHE A 200 9.35 -5.88 25.50
N GLU A 201 10.55 -5.38 25.73
CA GLU A 201 11.81 -6.11 25.58
C GLU A 201 11.91 -7.38 26.45
N HIS A 202 11.15 -7.42 27.54
CA HIS A 202 11.14 -8.52 28.51
C HIS A 202 10.00 -9.53 28.26
N LEU A 203 9.09 -9.26 27.34
CA LEU A 203 7.93 -10.09 27.08
C LEU A 203 8.26 -11.16 26.05
N LYS A 204 8.50 -12.37 26.50
CA LYS A 204 8.57 -13.56 25.61
C LYS A 204 7.15 -13.89 25.14
N ILE A 205 6.79 -13.39 23.97
CA ILE A 205 5.52 -13.72 23.34
C ILE A 205 5.59 -15.16 22.84
N LYS A 206 5.05 -16.09 23.61
CA LYS A 206 4.88 -17.47 23.18
C LYS A 206 3.57 -17.56 22.38
N TYR A 207 3.68 -17.66 21.09
CA TYR A 207 2.59 -18.08 20.22
C TYR A 207 2.30 -19.56 20.44
N LYS A 208 1.49 -19.89 21.40
CA LYS A 208 0.76 -21.16 21.38
C LYS A 208 -0.68 -20.81 21.07
N GLY A 209 -1.16 -21.33 19.94
CA GLY A 209 -2.49 -21.17 19.41
C GLY A 209 -3.59 -20.81 20.41
N TRP A 210 -4.71 -20.50 19.95
CA TRP A 210 -6.00 -20.24 20.63
C TRP A 210 -5.98 -20.38 22.16
N GLY A 211 -5.10 -19.61 22.83
CA GLY A 211 -4.99 -19.60 24.28
C GLY A 211 -6.10 -18.73 24.90
N ASP A 212 -6.43 -19.03 26.15
CA ASP A 212 -7.36 -18.23 26.95
C ASP A 212 -7.03 -16.73 26.82
N PRO A 213 -7.98 -15.88 26.38
CA PRO A 213 -7.79 -14.43 26.30
C PRO A 213 -7.28 -13.79 27.60
N LYS A 214 -7.53 -14.40 28.75
CA LYS A 214 -7.06 -13.92 30.06
C LYS A 214 -5.55 -14.10 30.25
N THR A 215 -4.98 -15.16 29.68
CA THR A 215 -3.56 -15.49 29.83
C THR A 215 -2.70 -15.04 28.65
N ASN A 216 -3.32 -14.68 27.52
CA ASN A 216 -2.63 -14.30 26.28
C ASN A 216 -3.01 -12.89 25.79
N LYS A 217 -3.32 -12.00 26.71
CA LYS A 217 -3.88 -10.68 26.44
C LYS A 217 -2.96 -9.80 25.58
N LEU A 218 -1.65 -9.89 25.79
CA LEU A 218 -0.67 -9.12 25.02
C LEU A 218 -0.63 -9.57 23.55
N SER A 219 -0.64 -10.87 23.27
CA SER A 219 -0.69 -11.38 21.89
C SER A 219 -1.95 -10.90 21.16
N HIS A 220 -3.08 -10.81 21.85
CA HIS A 220 -4.32 -10.31 21.29
C HIS A 220 -4.24 -8.80 20.95
N ILE A 221 -3.63 -8.01 21.81
CA ILE A 221 -3.45 -6.57 21.58
C ILE A 221 -2.55 -6.34 20.37
N ILE A 222 -1.44 -7.09 20.28
CA ILE A 222 -0.55 -7.02 19.12
C ILE A 222 -1.27 -7.43 17.86
N TRP A 223 -1.99 -8.57 17.90
CA TRP A 223 -2.77 -9.04 16.78
C TRP A 223 -3.81 -8.03 16.33
N GLN A 224 -4.53 -7.37 17.25
CA GLN A 224 -5.51 -6.35 16.92
C GLN A 224 -4.92 -5.18 16.11
N ARG A 225 -3.69 -4.75 16.42
CA ARG A 225 -3.00 -3.73 15.62
C ARG A 225 -2.67 -4.22 14.21
N TYR A 226 -2.11 -5.42 14.08
CA TYR A 226 -1.82 -6.01 12.77
C TYR A 226 -3.08 -6.31 11.95
N ALA A 227 -4.18 -6.65 12.62
CA ALA A 227 -5.46 -6.95 11.99
C ALA A 227 -6.34 -5.71 11.74
N SER A 228 -5.89 -4.53 12.17
CA SER A 228 -6.63 -3.30 11.92
C SER A 228 -6.76 -3.01 10.43
N SER A 229 -7.96 -2.69 9.99
CA SER A 229 -8.24 -2.22 8.64
C SER A 229 -8.04 -0.71 8.47
N VAL A 230 -7.73 -0.01 9.55
CA VAL A 230 -7.43 1.42 9.57
C VAL A 230 -6.08 1.61 10.26
N TRP A 231 -5.19 2.32 9.60
CA TRP A 231 -3.92 2.77 10.16
C TRP A 231 -4.00 4.29 10.36
N ASP A 232 -3.86 4.72 11.58
CA ASP A 232 -3.94 6.12 12.03
C ASP A 232 -2.62 6.64 12.60
N ASP A 233 -1.57 5.81 12.54
CA ASP A 233 -0.24 6.07 13.06
C ASP A 233 0.84 6.15 11.95
N ILE A 234 0.41 6.36 10.71
CA ILE A 234 1.30 6.58 9.56
C ILE A 234 1.15 8.02 9.10
N ASP A 235 2.22 8.80 9.22
CA ASP A 235 2.34 10.18 8.73
C ASP A 235 2.80 10.22 7.25
#